data_38e0eabff51d0e800dfb6e375c6c0be3
#
_entry.id   38e0eabff51d0e800dfb6e375c6c0be3
#
_cell.length_a   1.000
_cell.length_b   1.000
_cell.length_c   1.000
_cell.angle_alpha   90.00
_cell.angle_beta   90.00
_cell.angle_gamma   90.00
#
_symmetry.space_group_name_H-M   'P 1'
#
loop_
_entity.id
_entity.type
_entity.pdbx_description
1 polymer ?
#
loop_
_entity_poly.entity_id
_entity_poly.type
_entity_poly.pdbx_seq_one_letter_code
_entity_poly.pdbx_strand_id
1 'polypeptide(L)'
;MRDNQILINNLSKVYDNGFNALKNINLKIRKGEIFAMLGPNGAGKTTLISIICGIVNPTSGNVTVDDYDIIKDYREARSRIGLVPQELTLEQFETVFNNVSYSRGLYGKKADPNHIEKVLKQLSLWDKKDLKLRQLSGGMKRRVLIAKALSHEPTILFLDEPTAGVDVELRKEMWQVVENLRKTGVTIILTTHYIEEAEAIADRVGVINQGEIVVVDETKELLKKMGHKKLTIDLQEKISQIPTTLQKYNLSFTPDLMSLNYTYNVQAKRTGITNLLQDLKDAGLKLKDLKTEQSTLEKIFVNLVKEKNEN
;
A
#
# COMPACT_ATOMS: atom_id res chain seq x y z
N MET A 1 -17.10 15.82 8.05
CA MET A 1 -16.02 15.74 7.02
C MET A 1 -14.79 15.20 7.71
N ARG A 2 -14.11 14.18 7.17
CA ARG A 2 -12.81 13.78 7.73
C ARG A 2 -11.81 14.86 7.35
N ASP A 3 -11.22 15.52 8.34
CA ASP A 3 -10.23 16.57 8.10
C ASP A 3 -9.00 15.97 7.39
N ASN A 4 -8.52 16.68 6.36
CA ASN A 4 -7.31 16.27 5.66
C ASN A 4 -6.12 16.58 6.56
N GLN A 5 -5.24 15.62 6.75
CA GLN A 5 -4.03 15.79 7.56
C GLN A 5 -2.81 16.16 6.71
N ILE A 6 -2.77 15.68 5.45
CA ILE A 6 -1.75 16.10 4.48
C ILE A 6 -2.47 16.62 3.25
N LEU A 7 -2.07 17.82 2.81
CA LEU A 7 -2.52 18.42 1.56
C LEU A 7 -1.33 18.67 0.65
N ILE A 8 -1.42 18.20 -0.56
CA ILE A 8 -0.40 18.36 -1.61
C ILE A 8 -1.08 19.04 -2.80
N ASN A 9 -0.56 20.20 -3.20
CA ASN A 9 -1.12 20.97 -4.31
C ASN A 9 -0.04 21.27 -5.34
N ASN A 10 -0.28 20.81 -6.59
CA ASN A 10 0.54 21.06 -7.78
C ASN A 10 2.04 20.80 -7.57
N LEU A 11 2.37 19.77 -6.78
CA LEU A 11 3.73 19.44 -6.38
C LEU A 11 4.50 18.87 -7.56
N SER A 12 5.66 19.47 -7.86
CA SER A 12 6.58 18.95 -8.89
C SER A 12 8.01 18.89 -8.36
N LYS A 13 8.78 17.92 -8.86
CA LYS A 13 10.21 17.78 -8.56
C LYS A 13 11.00 17.44 -9.80
N VAL A 14 11.92 18.33 -10.16
CA VAL A 14 12.96 18.11 -11.16
C VAL A 14 14.30 18.12 -10.44
N TYR A 15 15.12 17.10 -10.66
CA TYR A 15 16.49 17.02 -10.14
C TYR A 15 17.45 17.75 -11.07
N ASP A 16 18.67 18.09 -10.58
CA ASP A 16 19.67 18.86 -11.31
C ASP A 16 20.12 18.22 -12.63
N ASN A 17 20.01 16.90 -12.74
CA ASN A 17 20.28 16.15 -13.98
C ASN A 17 19.11 16.22 -15.00
N GLY A 18 18.10 17.03 -14.76
CA GLY A 18 16.90 17.16 -15.60
C GLY A 18 15.85 16.06 -15.42
N PHE A 19 16.06 15.08 -14.51
CA PHE A 19 15.07 14.03 -14.25
C PHE A 19 13.84 14.59 -13.55
N ASN A 20 12.67 14.46 -14.18
CA ASN A 20 11.39 14.90 -13.68
C ASN A 20 10.75 13.78 -12.84
N ALA A 21 11.01 13.80 -11.54
CA ALA A 21 10.59 12.74 -10.63
C ALA A 21 9.13 12.84 -10.19
N LEU A 22 8.57 14.06 -10.11
CA LEU A 22 7.16 14.31 -9.79
C LEU A 22 6.61 15.42 -10.69
N LYS A 23 5.38 15.22 -11.18
CA LYS A 23 4.71 16.10 -12.15
C LYS A 23 3.32 16.45 -11.63
N ASN A 24 3.17 17.69 -11.15
CA ASN A 24 1.87 18.25 -10.76
C ASN A 24 1.02 17.36 -9.84
N ILE A 25 1.64 16.79 -8.79
CA ILE A 25 0.97 15.92 -7.84
C ILE A 25 -0.04 16.72 -7.02
N ASN A 26 -1.27 16.22 -7.00
CA ASN A 26 -2.35 16.70 -6.15
C ASN A 26 -2.87 15.51 -5.32
N LEU A 27 -2.76 15.60 -3.99
CA LEU A 27 -3.13 14.49 -3.10
C LEU A 27 -3.62 15.01 -1.75
N LYS A 28 -4.66 14.35 -1.23
CA LYS A 28 -5.21 14.61 0.11
C LYS A 28 -5.21 13.33 0.91
N ILE A 29 -4.55 13.33 2.06
CA ILE A 29 -4.54 12.21 3.00
C ILE A 29 -5.36 12.59 4.23
N ARG A 30 -6.27 11.70 4.62
CA ARG A 30 -7.23 11.94 5.70
C ARG A 30 -6.64 11.53 7.05
N LYS A 31 -7.05 12.19 8.11
CA LYS A 31 -6.64 11.86 9.48
C LYS A 31 -7.10 10.45 9.88
N GLY A 32 -6.17 9.67 10.44
CA GLY A 32 -6.43 8.33 10.98
C GLY A 32 -6.69 7.24 9.92
N GLU A 33 -6.41 7.50 8.62
CA GLU A 33 -6.48 6.47 7.60
C GLU A 33 -5.15 5.73 7.42
N ILE A 34 -5.20 4.53 6.88
CA ILE A 34 -4.06 3.87 6.25
C ILE A 34 -4.15 4.15 4.74
N PHE A 35 -3.20 4.91 4.23
CA PHE A 35 -3.08 5.23 2.82
C PHE A 35 -1.92 4.47 2.19
N ALA A 36 -2.18 3.64 1.17
CA ALA A 36 -1.15 2.93 0.44
C ALA A 36 -0.83 3.63 -0.88
N MET A 37 0.45 3.95 -1.11
CA MET A 37 0.95 4.45 -2.37
C MET A 37 1.56 3.30 -3.18
N LEU A 38 0.89 2.90 -4.25
CA LEU A 38 1.31 1.86 -5.18
C LEU A 38 2.00 2.45 -6.41
N GLY A 39 3.01 1.77 -6.91
CA GLY A 39 3.69 2.15 -8.14
C GLY A 39 4.94 1.32 -8.38
N PRO A 40 5.42 1.22 -9.63
CA PRO A 40 6.66 0.52 -9.95
C PRO A 40 7.86 1.24 -9.35
N ASN A 41 9.03 0.58 -9.38
CA ASN A 41 10.28 1.21 -8.98
C ASN A 41 10.57 2.40 -9.91
N GLY A 42 11.02 3.53 -9.32
CA GLY A 42 11.23 4.77 -10.07
C GLY A 42 9.97 5.60 -10.35
N ALA A 43 8.77 5.17 -9.93
CA ALA A 43 7.52 5.93 -10.15
C ALA A 43 7.43 7.27 -9.40
N GLY A 44 8.33 7.53 -8.42
CA GLY A 44 8.34 8.76 -7.63
C GLY A 44 7.90 8.61 -6.17
N LYS A 45 7.57 7.39 -5.70
CA LYS A 45 7.09 7.13 -4.33
C LYS A 45 8.02 7.69 -3.24
N THR A 46 9.27 7.25 -3.25
CA THR A 46 10.29 7.69 -2.28
C THR A 46 10.60 9.19 -2.38
N THR A 47 10.57 9.77 -3.60
CA THR A 47 10.73 11.22 -3.79
C THR A 47 9.58 11.98 -3.14
N LEU A 48 8.34 11.51 -3.31
CA LEU A 48 7.15 12.12 -2.71
C LEU A 48 7.23 12.10 -1.17
N ILE A 49 7.54 10.93 -0.58
CA ILE A 49 7.75 10.80 0.87
C ILE A 49 8.87 11.73 1.34
N SER A 50 10.01 11.74 0.65
CA SER A 50 11.17 12.56 1.02
C SER A 50 10.85 14.06 1.03
N ILE A 51 9.98 14.52 0.13
CA ILE A 51 9.52 15.91 0.13
C ILE A 51 8.59 16.18 1.31
N ILE A 52 7.59 15.32 1.55
CA ILE A 52 6.65 15.51 2.67
C ILE A 52 7.40 15.49 4.02
N CYS A 53 8.39 14.60 4.16
CA CYS A 53 9.23 14.50 5.36
C CYS A 53 10.29 15.63 5.45
N GLY A 54 10.37 16.52 4.46
CA GLY A 54 11.30 17.65 4.43
C GLY A 54 12.76 17.27 4.23
N ILE A 55 13.05 16.10 3.64
CA ILE A 55 14.41 15.64 3.29
C ILE A 55 14.84 16.27 1.96
N VAL A 56 13.91 16.39 1.02
CA VAL A 56 14.12 16.96 -0.32
C VAL A 56 13.19 18.15 -0.51
N ASN A 57 13.70 19.26 -1.05
CA ASN A 57 12.87 20.40 -1.40
C ASN A 57 12.12 20.17 -2.71
N PRO A 58 10.84 20.56 -2.83
CA PRO A 58 10.14 20.56 -4.10
C PRO A 58 10.72 21.58 -5.09
N THR A 59 10.48 21.40 -6.38
CA THR A 59 10.78 22.41 -7.39
C THR A 59 9.65 23.44 -7.49
N SER A 60 8.39 22.97 -7.37
CA SER A 60 7.21 23.85 -7.32
C SER A 60 6.06 23.16 -6.58
N GLY A 61 5.00 23.91 -6.29
CA GLY A 61 3.86 23.46 -5.52
C GLY A 61 4.07 23.60 -4.03
N ASN A 62 3.10 23.17 -3.23
CA ASN A 62 3.16 23.24 -1.78
C ASN A 62 2.60 21.99 -1.11
N VAL A 63 3.09 21.70 0.09
CA VAL A 63 2.62 20.63 0.95
C VAL A 63 2.39 21.19 2.34
N THR A 64 1.25 20.82 2.95
CA THR A 64 0.99 21.08 4.36
C THR A 64 0.74 19.78 5.12
N VAL A 65 1.18 19.75 6.37
CA VAL A 65 1.05 18.62 7.32
C VAL A 65 0.44 19.14 8.60
N ASP A 66 -0.75 18.70 8.99
CA ASP A 66 -1.53 19.28 10.10
C ASP A 66 -1.58 20.82 10.01
N ASP A 67 -1.85 21.36 8.81
CA ASP A 67 -1.89 22.79 8.46
C ASP A 67 -0.54 23.54 8.47
N TYR A 68 0.56 22.88 8.82
CA TYR A 68 1.91 23.44 8.78
C TYR A 68 2.55 23.27 7.40
N ASP A 69 3.06 24.34 6.82
CA ASP A 69 3.82 24.29 5.56
C ASP A 69 5.17 23.62 5.78
N ILE A 70 5.51 22.61 4.96
CA ILE A 70 6.73 21.80 5.14
C ILE A 70 8.03 22.60 4.96
N ILE A 71 7.98 23.81 4.38
CA ILE A 71 9.14 24.68 4.16
C ILE A 71 9.17 25.81 5.18
N LYS A 72 8.04 26.53 5.35
CA LYS A 72 7.96 27.69 6.25
C LYS A 72 7.92 27.28 7.72
N ASP A 73 7.12 26.25 8.02
CA ASP A 73 6.86 25.74 9.37
C ASP A 73 7.51 24.35 9.55
N TYR A 74 8.73 24.17 8.99
CA TYR A 74 9.37 22.86 8.85
C TYR A 74 9.58 22.11 10.18
N ARG A 75 9.77 22.82 11.30
CA ARG A 75 9.96 22.18 12.61
C ARG A 75 8.67 21.57 13.12
N GLU A 76 7.58 22.31 13.03
CA GLU A 76 6.23 21.88 13.41
C GLU A 76 5.77 20.73 12.53
N ALA A 77 5.91 20.86 11.22
CA ALA A 77 5.56 19.80 10.27
C ALA A 77 6.34 18.51 10.55
N ARG A 78 7.68 18.59 10.69
CA ARG A 78 8.52 17.41 10.97
C ARG A 78 8.26 16.81 12.34
N SER A 79 7.88 17.60 13.34
CA SER A 79 7.52 17.08 14.67
C SER A 79 6.27 16.17 14.64
N ARG A 80 5.43 16.29 13.61
CA ARG A 80 4.23 15.47 13.38
C ARG A 80 4.50 14.19 12.65
N ILE A 81 5.70 14.03 12.05
CA ILE A 81 6.02 12.95 11.14
C ILE A 81 7.03 11.99 11.77
N GLY A 82 6.69 10.70 11.77
CA GLY A 82 7.64 9.61 11.94
C GLY A 82 7.94 8.98 10.59
N LEU A 83 9.21 8.71 10.29
CA LEU A 83 9.63 8.05 9.04
C LEU A 83 10.38 6.77 9.34
N VAL A 84 9.95 5.68 8.72
CA VAL A 84 10.64 4.39 8.67
C VAL A 84 11.14 4.19 7.25
N PRO A 85 12.44 4.33 7.01
CA PRO A 85 13.02 4.14 5.68
C PRO A 85 13.05 2.67 5.28
N GLN A 86 13.23 2.41 3.98
CA GLN A 86 13.36 1.06 3.44
C GLN A 86 14.60 0.34 3.99
N GLU A 87 15.72 1.04 4.12
CA GLU A 87 16.97 0.47 4.62
C GLU A 87 17.02 0.39 6.15
N LEU A 88 17.64 -0.68 6.67
CA LEU A 88 17.82 -0.92 8.11
C LEU A 88 19.06 -0.18 8.64
N THR A 89 19.02 1.14 8.69
CA THR A 89 20.10 1.97 9.26
C THR A 89 19.94 2.09 10.78
N LEU A 90 20.66 1.28 11.54
CA LEU A 90 20.60 1.21 13.00
C LEU A 90 22.00 1.13 13.62
N GLU A 91 22.18 1.80 14.77
CA GLU A 91 23.39 1.69 15.60
C GLU A 91 23.49 0.31 16.25
N GLN A 92 24.27 -0.58 15.65
CA GLN A 92 24.31 -2.02 15.96
C GLN A 92 24.77 -2.34 17.38
N PHE A 93 25.55 -1.47 18.03
CA PHE A 93 26.18 -1.71 19.34
C PHE A 93 25.37 -1.19 20.51
N GLU A 94 24.38 -0.33 20.27
CA GLU A 94 23.49 0.20 21.29
C GLU A 94 22.32 -0.74 21.58
N THR A 95 21.74 -0.59 22.78
CA THR A 95 20.53 -1.33 23.17
C THR A 95 19.30 -0.80 22.45
N VAL A 96 18.23 -1.62 22.41
CA VAL A 96 16.93 -1.22 21.86
C VAL A 96 16.41 0.04 22.56
N PHE A 97 16.44 0.04 23.92
CA PHE A 97 15.94 1.15 24.73
C PHE A 97 16.71 2.45 24.45
N ASN A 98 18.05 2.37 24.43
CA ASN A 98 18.88 3.56 24.17
C ASN A 98 18.66 4.13 22.77
N ASN A 99 18.57 3.27 21.74
CA ASN A 99 18.30 3.72 20.38
C ASN A 99 16.99 4.51 20.25
N VAL A 100 15.92 4.00 20.87
CA VAL A 100 14.60 4.64 20.80
C VAL A 100 14.58 5.93 21.66
N SER A 101 15.18 5.91 22.84
CA SER A 101 15.29 7.07 23.72
C SER A 101 16.11 8.20 23.09
N TYR A 102 17.24 7.85 22.46
CA TYR A 102 18.07 8.80 21.72
C TYR A 102 17.30 9.47 20.58
N SER A 103 16.52 8.70 19.83
CA SER A 103 15.69 9.26 18.74
C SER A 103 14.69 10.29 19.26
N ARG A 104 14.08 10.08 20.43
CA ARG A 104 13.20 11.09 21.07
C ARG A 104 13.94 12.41 21.33
N GLY A 105 15.19 12.31 21.83
CA GLY A 105 16.03 13.48 22.08
C GLY A 105 16.36 14.28 20.84
N LEU A 106 16.57 13.63 19.69
CA LEU A 106 16.84 14.31 18.41
C LEU A 106 15.70 15.22 17.96
N TYR A 107 14.45 14.92 18.36
CA TYR A 107 13.28 15.78 18.12
C TYR A 107 13.06 16.83 19.21
N GLY A 108 14.04 17.04 20.11
CA GLY A 108 13.95 18.03 21.20
C GLY A 108 12.95 17.68 22.30
N LYS A 109 12.45 16.44 22.34
CA LYS A 109 11.51 15.98 23.37
C LYS A 109 12.26 15.61 24.64
N LYS A 110 11.69 15.95 25.79
CA LYS A 110 12.22 15.53 27.10
C LYS A 110 12.22 13.99 27.20
N ALA A 111 13.19 13.46 27.95
CA ALA A 111 13.23 12.03 28.27
C ALA A 111 11.91 11.59 28.93
N ASP A 112 11.33 10.52 28.43
CA ASP A 112 10.10 9.92 28.94
C ASP A 112 10.20 8.39 28.85
N PRO A 113 10.79 7.74 29.88
CA PRO A 113 10.93 6.29 29.93
C PRO A 113 9.59 5.57 29.83
N ASN A 114 8.51 6.13 30.38
CA ASN A 114 7.18 5.51 30.37
C ASN A 114 6.60 5.48 28.96
N HIS A 115 6.79 6.56 28.19
CA HIS A 115 6.39 6.58 26.79
C HIS A 115 7.19 5.56 25.96
N ILE A 116 8.51 5.49 26.16
CA ILE A 116 9.35 4.51 25.47
C ILE A 116 8.95 3.08 25.81
N GLU A 117 8.67 2.80 27.11
CA GLU A 117 8.15 1.49 27.54
C GLU A 117 6.85 1.15 26.80
N LYS A 118 5.89 2.09 26.74
CA LYS A 118 4.61 1.92 26.05
C LYS A 118 4.84 1.57 24.57
N VAL A 119 5.69 2.32 23.87
CA VAL A 119 6.02 2.08 22.46
C VAL A 119 6.67 0.71 22.26
N LEU A 120 7.63 0.34 23.09
CA LEU A 120 8.31 -0.96 23.00
C LEU A 120 7.36 -2.13 23.29
N LYS A 121 6.42 -1.98 24.23
CA LYS A 121 5.37 -2.98 24.49
C LYS A 121 4.43 -3.14 23.31
N GLN A 122 3.97 -2.05 22.70
CA GLN A 122 3.11 -2.08 21.50
C GLN A 122 3.76 -2.82 20.32
N LEU A 123 5.09 -2.80 20.25
CA LEU A 123 5.87 -3.42 19.19
C LEU A 123 6.44 -4.80 19.60
N SER A 124 6.05 -5.33 20.76
CA SER A 124 6.57 -6.61 21.30
C SER A 124 8.10 -6.64 21.41
N LEU A 125 8.69 -5.52 21.84
CA LEU A 125 10.15 -5.34 22.00
C LEU A 125 10.57 -5.11 23.46
N TRP A 126 9.63 -4.99 24.40
CA TRP A 126 9.96 -4.64 25.79
C TRP A 126 10.89 -5.66 26.45
N ASP A 127 10.64 -6.95 26.27
CA ASP A 127 11.47 -8.04 26.82
C ASP A 127 12.88 -8.08 26.20
N LYS A 128 13.11 -7.33 25.12
CA LYS A 128 14.37 -7.24 24.40
C LYS A 128 15.03 -5.86 24.54
N LYS A 129 14.49 -4.98 25.41
CA LYS A 129 14.92 -3.58 25.56
C LYS A 129 16.41 -3.41 25.84
N ASP A 130 17.01 -4.36 26.57
CA ASP A 130 18.43 -4.33 26.97
C ASP A 130 19.36 -5.06 25.99
N LEU A 131 18.80 -5.73 24.96
CA LEU A 131 19.60 -6.39 23.94
C LEU A 131 20.19 -5.35 22.97
N LYS A 132 21.43 -5.62 22.52
CA LYS A 132 22.07 -4.84 21.46
C LYS A 132 21.41 -5.15 20.12
N LEU A 133 21.31 -4.16 19.23
CA LEU A 133 20.60 -4.32 17.97
C LEU A 133 21.21 -5.41 17.05
N ARG A 134 22.52 -5.64 17.12
CA ARG A 134 23.17 -6.73 16.39
C ARG A 134 22.63 -8.14 16.75
N GLN A 135 22.02 -8.30 17.92
CA GLN A 135 21.49 -9.58 18.42
C GLN A 135 20.04 -9.84 17.95
N LEU A 136 19.41 -8.86 17.31
CA LEU A 136 18.03 -8.93 16.86
C LEU A 136 17.90 -9.53 15.46
N SER A 137 16.79 -10.23 15.21
CA SER A 137 16.38 -10.63 13.85
C SER A 137 16.05 -9.42 12.96
N GLY A 138 15.99 -9.62 11.64
CA GLY A 138 15.62 -8.57 10.70
C GLY A 138 14.24 -7.95 10.99
N GLY A 139 13.24 -8.78 11.30
CA GLY A 139 11.91 -8.30 11.69
C GLY A 139 11.90 -7.51 12.98
N MET A 140 12.67 -7.93 14.01
CA MET A 140 12.83 -7.16 15.23
C MET A 140 13.52 -5.82 14.98
N LYS A 141 14.56 -5.77 14.15
CA LYS A 141 15.22 -4.51 13.75
C LYS A 141 14.25 -3.56 13.05
N ARG A 142 13.37 -4.10 12.19
CA ARG A 142 12.32 -3.30 11.55
C ARG A 142 11.36 -2.70 12.58
N ARG A 143 10.93 -3.47 13.58
CA ARG A 143 10.10 -2.96 14.68
C ARG A 143 10.82 -1.89 15.50
N VAL A 144 12.15 -1.99 15.69
CA VAL A 144 12.93 -0.93 16.36
C VAL A 144 12.93 0.36 15.54
N LEU A 145 13.02 0.30 14.20
CA LEU A 145 12.87 1.49 13.36
C LEU A 145 11.50 2.17 13.54
N ILE A 146 10.44 1.36 13.63
CA ILE A 146 9.10 1.88 13.95
C ILE A 146 9.07 2.53 15.34
N ALA A 147 9.68 1.87 16.35
CA ALA A 147 9.78 2.44 17.69
C ALA A 147 10.50 3.79 17.70
N LYS A 148 11.61 3.90 16.96
CA LYS A 148 12.34 5.17 16.78
C LYS A 148 11.46 6.25 16.15
N ALA A 149 10.73 5.89 15.10
CA ALA A 149 9.82 6.80 14.40
C ALA A 149 8.64 7.26 15.30
N LEU A 150 8.21 6.44 16.25
CA LEU A 150 7.13 6.75 17.21
C LEU A 150 7.61 7.44 18.49
N SER A 151 8.93 7.49 18.73
CA SER A 151 9.50 7.92 20.01
C SER A 151 9.15 9.37 20.40
N HIS A 152 8.91 10.24 19.43
CA HIS A 152 8.59 11.66 19.62
C HIS A 152 7.09 11.97 19.52
N GLU A 153 6.22 10.93 19.50
CA GLU A 153 4.76 11.05 19.47
C GLU A 153 4.21 11.73 18.19
N PRO A 154 4.60 11.23 17.00
CA PRO A 154 4.09 11.78 15.75
C PRO A 154 2.60 11.45 15.56
N THR A 155 1.89 12.30 14.82
CA THR A 155 0.50 12.05 14.39
C THR A 155 0.42 11.29 13.08
N ILE A 156 1.54 11.24 12.33
CA ILE A 156 1.66 10.62 11.02
C ILE A 156 2.89 9.71 10.99
N LEU A 157 2.73 8.51 10.44
CA LEU A 157 3.82 7.55 10.27
C LEU A 157 3.96 7.18 8.79
N PHE A 158 5.14 7.44 8.22
CA PHE A 158 5.54 6.97 6.90
C PHE A 158 6.32 5.67 7.01
N LEU A 159 5.93 4.68 6.19
CA LEU A 159 6.58 3.38 6.07
C LEU A 159 6.98 3.18 4.61
N ASP A 160 8.29 3.34 4.31
CA ASP A 160 8.79 3.14 2.95
C ASP A 160 9.16 1.68 2.74
N GLU A 161 8.34 0.95 1.97
CA GLU A 161 8.46 -0.48 1.67
C GLU A 161 8.74 -1.34 2.93
N PRO A 162 7.86 -1.31 3.96
CA PRO A 162 8.16 -1.85 5.28
C PRO A 162 8.37 -3.37 5.30
N THR A 163 7.96 -4.08 4.27
CA THR A 163 8.01 -5.54 4.15
C THR A 163 8.93 -6.04 3.03
N ALA A 164 9.70 -5.13 2.41
CA ALA A 164 10.67 -5.51 1.39
C ALA A 164 11.71 -6.50 1.94
N GLY A 165 11.85 -7.66 1.27
CA GLY A 165 12.79 -8.70 1.68
C GLY A 165 12.43 -9.48 2.95
N VAL A 166 11.17 -9.40 3.40
CA VAL A 166 10.64 -10.10 4.58
C VAL A 166 9.80 -11.30 4.13
N ASP A 167 9.90 -12.41 4.84
CA ASP A 167 9.08 -13.59 4.60
C ASP A 167 7.59 -13.35 4.92
N VAL A 168 6.72 -14.30 4.48
CA VAL A 168 5.26 -14.16 4.56
C VAL A 168 4.74 -14.07 6.00
N GLU A 169 5.38 -14.77 6.94
CA GLU A 169 4.94 -14.82 8.34
C GLU A 169 5.28 -13.49 9.04
N LEU A 170 6.52 -13.03 8.93
CA LEU A 170 6.96 -11.72 9.46
C LEU A 170 6.17 -10.56 8.83
N ARG A 171 5.77 -10.69 7.57
CA ARG A 171 4.91 -9.70 6.89
C ARG A 171 3.56 -9.59 7.59
N LYS A 172 2.89 -10.70 7.87
CA LYS A 172 1.59 -10.71 8.60
C LYS A 172 1.70 -10.09 9.99
N GLU A 173 2.78 -10.39 10.71
CA GLU A 173 3.04 -9.77 12.01
C GLU A 173 3.22 -8.26 11.90
N MET A 174 3.91 -7.77 10.86
CA MET A 174 4.09 -6.35 10.62
C MET A 174 2.75 -5.65 10.37
N TRP A 175 1.85 -6.27 9.59
CA TRP A 175 0.51 -5.70 9.33
C TRP A 175 -0.33 -5.63 10.59
N GLN A 176 -0.23 -6.61 11.48
CA GLN A 176 -0.90 -6.55 12.78
C GLN A 176 -0.40 -5.37 13.62
N VAL A 177 0.90 -5.09 13.59
CA VAL A 177 1.50 -3.90 14.23
C VAL A 177 0.93 -2.62 13.63
N VAL A 178 0.89 -2.50 12.30
CA VAL A 178 0.36 -1.34 11.59
C VAL A 178 -1.11 -1.09 11.95
N GLU A 179 -1.95 -2.12 11.93
CA GLU A 179 -3.36 -2.00 12.34
C GLU A 179 -3.53 -1.55 13.80
N ASN A 180 -2.71 -2.08 14.71
CA ASN A 180 -2.76 -1.68 16.11
C ASN A 180 -2.36 -0.20 16.28
N LEU A 181 -1.35 0.27 15.55
CA LEU A 181 -0.95 1.67 15.55
C LEU A 181 -2.07 2.58 15.00
N ARG A 182 -2.75 2.18 13.93
CA ARG A 182 -3.92 2.90 13.42
C ARG A 182 -4.99 3.09 14.49
N LYS A 183 -5.29 2.04 15.28
CA LYS A 183 -6.27 2.11 16.38
C LYS A 183 -5.93 3.14 17.44
N THR A 184 -4.67 3.55 17.56
CA THR A 184 -4.24 4.64 18.45
C THR A 184 -4.48 6.04 17.86
N GLY A 185 -4.98 6.14 16.63
CA GLY A 185 -5.29 7.40 15.95
C GLY A 185 -4.17 7.95 15.07
N VAL A 186 -3.07 7.23 14.90
CA VAL A 186 -1.97 7.60 14.00
C VAL A 186 -2.41 7.40 12.55
N THR A 187 -2.17 8.39 11.70
CA THR A 187 -2.34 8.28 10.24
C THR A 187 -1.12 7.57 9.67
N ILE A 188 -1.34 6.56 8.83
CA ILE A 188 -0.26 5.75 8.30
C ILE A 188 -0.23 5.87 6.78
N ILE A 189 0.93 6.21 6.25
CA ILE A 189 1.20 6.23 4.81
C ILE A 189 2.27 5.18 4.54
N LEU A 190 1.96 4.23 3.68
CA LEU A 190 2.92 3.20 3.29
C LEU A 190 3.13 3.20 1.78
N THR A 191 4.36 2.93 1.37
CA THR A 191 4.66 2.56 0.00
C THR A 191 4.83 1.06 -0.08
N THR A 192 4.36 0.47 -1.14
CA THR A 192 4.61 -0.93 -1.45
C THR A 192 4.50 -1.17 -2.95
N HIS A 193 5.19 -2.17 -3.43
CA HIS A 193 4.98 -2.75 -4.75
C HIS A 193 4.19 -4.07 -4.67
N TYR A 194 3.92 -4.56 -3.45
CA TYR A 194 3.06 -5.72 -3.20
C TYR A 194 1.61 -5.26 -3.05
N ILE A 195 0.83 -5.47 -4.08
CA ILE A 195 -0.54 -4.97 -4.17
C ILE A 195 -1.46 -5.65 -3.16
N GLU A 196 -1.21 -6.93 -2.88
CA GLU A 196 -1.92 -7.72 -1.87
C GLU A 196 -1.86 -7.08 -0.47
N GLU A 197 -0.75 -6.42 -0.15
CA GLU A 197 -0.58 -5.72 1.11
C GLU A 197 -1.51 -4.52 1.23
N ALA A 198 -1.55 -3.70 0.18
CA ALA A 198 -2.45 -2.56 0.14
C ALA A 198 -3.92 -3.00 0.19
N GLU A 199 -4.26 -4.10 -0.49
CA GLU A 199 -5.60 -4.67 -0.48
C GLU A 199 -6.02 -5.12 0.93
N ALA A 200 -5.07 -5.70 1.68
CA ALA A 200 -5.34 -6.25 3.01
C ALA A 200 -5.59 -5.19 4.08
N ILE A 201 -4.85 -4.06 4.05
CA ILE A 201 -4.83 -3.13 5.18
C ILE A 201 -5.19 -1.67 4.85
N ALA A 202 -5.08 -1.24 3.59
CA ALA A 202 -5.29 0.17 3.24
C ALA A 202 -6.78 0.54 3.15
N ASP A 203 -7.13 1.68 3.73
CA ASP A 203 -8.45 2.28 3.54
C ASP A 203 -8.58 2.86 2.13
N ARG A 204 -7.52 3.54 1.67
CA ARG A 204 -7.42 4.14 0.34
C ARG A 204 -6.09 3.82 -0.30
N VAL A 205 -6.12 3.75 -1.61
CA VAL A 205 -4.95 3.47 -2.45
C VAL A 205 -4.75 4.62 -3.42
N GLY A 206 -3.51 5.08 -3.54
CA GLY A 206 -3.05 5.96 -4.60
C GLY A 206 -2.11 5.20 -5.53
N VAL A 207 -2.35 5.24 -6.81
CA VAL A 207 -1.45 4.69 -7.83
C VAL A 207 -0.64 5.83 -8.43
N ILE A 208 0.70 5.71 -8.35
CA ILE A 208 1.63 6.64 -8.98
C ILE A 208 2.41 5.94 -10.09
N ASN A 209 2.53 6.57 -11.24
CA ASN A 209 3.33 6.09 -12.37
C ASN A 209 4.03 7.27 -13.06
N GLN A 210 5.31 7.13 -13.37
CA GLN A 210 6.12 8.14 -14.04
C GLN A 210 6.00 9.57 -13.47
N GLY A 211 5.93 9.65 -12.13
CA GLY A 211 5.84 10.91 -11.39
C GLY A 211 4.46 11.55 -11.35
N GLU A 212 3.40 10.85 -11.76
CA GLU A 212 2.03 11.36 -11.76
C GLU A 212 1.07 10.44 -11.00
N ILE A 213 0.09 11.00 -10.30
CA ILE A 213 -1.01 10.23 -9.71
C ILE A 213 -1.96 9.78 -10.83
N VAL A 214 -2.15 8.46 -10.93
CA VAL A 214 -3.04 7.83 -11.92
C VAL A 214 -4.47 7.76 -11.37
N VAL A 215 -4.60 7.30 -10.12
CA VAL A 215 -5.88 7.18 -9.42
C VAL A 215 -5.67 7.27 -7.92
N VAL A 216 -6.66 7.81 -7.22
CA VAL A 216 -6.79 7.74 -5.75
C VAL A 216 -8.23 7.39 -5.44
N ASP A 217 -8.44 6.25 -4.77
CA ASP A 217 -9.80 5.82 -4.41
C ASP A 217 -9.80 4.99 -3.10
N GLU A 218 -10.96 4.78 -2.53
CA GLU A 218 -11.18 3.78 -1.46
C GLU A 218 -10.82 2.39 -2.00
N THR A 219 -10.07 1.61 -1.25
CA THR A 219 -9.62 0.26 -1.68
C THR A 219 -10.80 -0.61 -2.12
N LYS A 220 -11.88 -0.59 -1.33
CA LYS A 220 -13.10 -1.37 -1.63
C LYS A 220 -13.82 -0.88 -2.89
N GLU A 221 -13.85 0.44 -3.11
CA GLU A 221 -14.52 1.00 -4.30
C GLU A 221 -13.70 0.76 -5.57
N LEU A 222 -12.37 0.83 -5.47
CA LEU A 222 -11.49 0.49 -6.59
C LEU A 222 -11.67 -0.97 -7.02
N LEU A 223 -11.72 -1.89 -6.06
CA LEU A 223 -12.01 -3.31 -6.31
C LEU A 223 -13.39 -3.53 -6.93
N LYS A 224 -14.39 -2.75 -6.54
CA LYS A 224 -15.74 -2.84 -7.13
C LYS A 224 -15.80 -2.24 -8.53
N LYS A 225 -15.27 -1.03 -8.73
CA LYS A 225 -15.37 -0.28 -10.00
C LYS A 225 -14.62 -0.95 -11.14
N MET A 226 -13.41 -1.45 -10.86
CA MET A 226 -12.51 -2.02 -11.84
C MET A 226 -12.42 -3.55 -11.74
N GLY A 227 -13.08 -4.13 -10.74
CA GLY A 227 -13.06 -5.56 -10.48
C GLY A 227 -13.97 -6.31 -11.46
N HIS A 228 -13.37 -7.18 -12.26
CA HIS A 228 -14.10 -8.21 -12.99
C HIS A 228 -14.08 -9.48 -12.15
N LYS A 229 -15.19 -10.20 -12.14
CA LYS A 229 -15.20 -11.58 -11.63
C LYS A 229 -14.98 -12.54 -12.79
N LYS A 230 -14.15 -13.53 -12.53
CA LYS A 230 -13.90 -14.62 -13.44
C LYS A 230 -14.61 -15.86 -12.91
N LEU A 231 -15.52 -16.40 -13.70
CA LEU A 231 -16.11 -17.70 -13.46
C LEU A 231 -15.33 -18.73 -14.27
N THR A 232 -14.65 -19.64 -13.60
CA THR A 232 -14.03 -20.80 -14.21
C THR A 232 -15.00 -21.96 -14.14
N ILE A 233 -15.32 -22.52 -15.27
CA ILE A 233 -16.30 -23.59 -15.49
C ILE A 233 -15.53 -24.84 -15.85
N ASP A 234 -15.34 -25.72 -14.89
CA ASP A 234 -14.67 -26.99 -15.11
C ASP A 234 -15.62 -27.98 -15.78
N LEU A 235 -15.18 -28.61 -16.88
CA LEU A 235 -15.96 -29.55 -17.65
C LEU A 235 -15.57 -31.00 -17.29
N GLN A 236 -16.49 -31.93 -17.47
CA GLN A 236 -16.19 -33.37 -17.28
C GLN A 236 -15.34 -33.94 -18.42
N GLU A 237 -15.45 -33.37 -19.61
CA GLU A 237 -14.76 -33.83 -20.82
C GLU A 237 -14.06 -32.66 -21.51
N LYS A 238 -12.93 -32.95 -22.17
CA LYS A 238 -12.21 -31.92 -22.96
C LYS A 238 -13.03 -31.54 -24.18
N ILE A 239 -13.03 -30.26 -24.49
CA ILE A 239 -13.61 -29.74 -25.72
C ILE A 239 -12.54 -29.08 -26.57
N SER A 240 -12.54 -29.29 -27.86
CA SER A 240 -11.57 -28.72 -28.81
C SER A 240 -11.98 -27.34 -29.32
N GLN A 241 -13.26 -27.02 -29.27
CA GLN A 241 -13.80 -25.75 -29.74
C GLN A 241 -14.97 -25.31 -28.87
N ILE A 242 -15.12 -23.98 -28.71
CA ILE A 242 -16.28 -23.39 -28.05
C ILE A 242 -17.45 -23.42 -29.03
N PRO A 243 -18.59 -24.06 -28.68
CA PRO A 243 -19.77 -24.09 -29.53
C PRO A 243 -20.20 -22.67 -29.97
N THR A 244 -20.69 -22.56 -31.21
CA THR A 244 -21.13 -21.29 -31.80
C THR A 244 -22.20 -20.57 -30.98
N THR A 245 -23.08 -21.34 -30.33
CA THR A 245 -24.13 -20.84 -29.41
C THR A 245 -23.58 -20.13 -28.18
N LEU A 246 -22.32 -20.41 -27.80
CA LEU A 246 -21.67 -19.85 -26.62
C LEU A 246 -20.72 -18.67 -26.95
N GLN A 247 -20.49 -18.38 -28.24
CA GLN A 247 -19.58 -17.28 -28.64
C GLN A 247 -20.01 -15.90 -28.11
N LYS A 248 -21.32 -15.69 -27.90
CA LYS A 248 -21.87 -14.44 -27.33
C LYS A 248 -21.36 -14.13 -25.92
N TYR A 249 -20.76 -15.10 -25.21
CA TYR A 249 -20.25 -14.93 -23.83
C TYR A 249 -18.78 -14.62 -23.77
N ASN A 250 -18.08 -14.49 -24.91
CA ASN A 250 -16.63 -14.24 -24.97
C ASN A 250 -15.82 -15.18 -24.05
N LEU A 251 -16.14 -16.46 -24.09
CA LEU A 251 -15.46 -17.49 -23.29
C LEU A 251 -14.03 -17.68 -23.79
N SER A 252 -13.12 -18.00 -22.89
CA SER A 252 -11.76 -18.41 -23.20
C SER A 252 -11.42 -19.75 -22.56
N PHE A 253 -10.56 -20.54 -23.22
CA PHE A 253 -10.06 -21.77 -22.66
C PHE A 253 -9.03 -21.54 -21.56
N THR A 254 -8.98 -22.44 -20.59
CA THR A 254 -7.80 -22.65 -19.76
C THR A 254 -6.72 -23.43 -20.57
N PRO A 255 -5.42 -23.32 -20.19
CA PRO A 255 -4.33 -23.99 -20.94
C PRO A 255 -4.49 -25.51 -21.07
N ASP A 256 -5.21 -26.15 -20.16
CA ASP A 256 -5.48 -27.59 -20.13
C ASP A 256 -6.67 -28.03 -20.99
N LEU A 257 -7.42 -27.08 -21.56
CA LEU A 257 -8.65 -27.30 -22.35
C LEU A 257 -9.77 -28.07 -21.60
N MET A 258 -9.70 -28.08 -20.27
CA MET A 258 -10.68 -28.72 -19.40
C MET A 258 -11.67 -27.76 -18.79
N SER A 259 -11.39 -26.45 -18.90
CA SER A 259 -12.23 -25.43 -18.28
C SER A 259 -12.42 -24.21 -19.19
N LEU A 260 -13.55 -23.56 -19.03
CA LEU A 260 -13.91 -22.32 -19.70
C LEU A 260 -13.91 -21.18 -18.70
N ASN A 261 -13.33 -20.04 -19.10
CA ASN A 261 -13.33 -18.82 -18.34
C ASN A 261 -14.37 -17.85 -18.88
N TYR A 262 -15.25 -17.39 -18.00
CA TYR A 262 -16.20 -16.32 -18.27
C TYR A 262 -15.89 -15.11 -17.39
N THR A 263 -15.63 -13.96 -18.01
CA THR A 263 -15.35 -12.71 -17.28
C THR A 263 -16.58 -11.84 -17.31
N TYR A 264 -17.05 -11.39 -16.14
CA TYR A 264 -18.22 -10.53 -16.02
C TYR A 264 -17.98 -9.36 -15.05
N ASN A 265 -18.63 -8.23 -15.32
CA ASN A 265 -18.55 -7.07 -14.44
C ASN A 265 -19.44 -7.28 -13.21
N VAL A 266 -18.87 -7.06 -12.03
CA VAL A 266 -19.58 -7.19 -10.72
C VAL A 266 -20.76 -6.21 -10.61
N GLN A 267 -20.67 -5.05 -11.28
CA GLN A 267 -21.72 -4.01 -11.25
C GLN A 267 -22.84 -4.22 -12.27
N ALA A 268 -22.70 -5.19 -13.17
CA ALA A 268 -23.74 -5.46 -14.15
C ALA A 268 -25.04 -5.88 -13.45
N LYS A 269 -26.16 -5.21 -13.75
CA LYS A 269 -27.51 -5.59 -13.23
C LYS A 269 -27.86 -7.05 -13.51
N ARG A 270 -27.27 -7.64 -14.55
CA ARG A 270 -27.38 -9.05 -14.90
C ARG A 270 -25.98 -9.58 -15.27
N THR A 271 -25.46 -10.50 -14.50
CA THR A 271 -24.13 -11.12 -14.73
C THR A 271 -24.14 -12.09 -15.91
N GLY A 272 -25.27 -12.49 -16.41
CA GLY A 272 -25.41 -13.44 -17.50
C GLY A 272 -25.12 -14.91 -17.13
N ILE A 273 -24.69 -15.17 -15.88
CA ILE A 273 -24.27 -16.51 -15.45
C ILE A 273 -25.39 -17.54 -15.60
N THR A 274 -26.62 -17.22 -15.19
CA THR A 274 -27.75 -18.15 -15.28
C THR A 274 -28.02 -18.58 -16.71
N ASN A 275 -28.00 -17.59 -17.64
CA ASN A 275 -28.20 -17.88 -19.06
C ASN A 275 -27.02 -18.69 -19.63
N LEU A 276 -25.80 -18.34 -19.24
CA LEU A 276 -24.60 -19.07 -19.64
C LEU A 276 -24.65 -20.54 -19.20
N LEU A 277 -25.03 -20.81 -17.95
CA LEU A 277 -25.13 -22.17 -17.44
C LEU A 277 -26.23 -22.96 -18.16
N GLN A 278 -27.35 -22.34 -18.51
CA GLN A 278 -28.41 -22.98 -19.29
C GLN A 278 -27.92 -23.28 -20.70
N ASP A 279 -27.30 -22.31 -21.39
CA ASP A 279 -26.80 -22.51 -22.76
C ASP A 279 -25.65 -23.56 -22.83
N LEU A 280 -24.83 -23.66 -21.78
CA LEU A 280 -23.82 -24.74 -21.65
C LEU A 280 -24.49 -26.11 -21.59
N LYS A 281 -25.57 -26.25 -20.79
CA LYS A 281 -26.34 -27.47 -20.69
C LYS A 281 -27.00 -27.83 -22.04
N ASP A 282 -27.60 -26.85 -22.71
CA ASP A 282 -28.26 -27.02 -23.99
C ASP A 282 -27.27 -27.37 -25.11
N ALA A 283 -26.00 -26.92 -24.98
CA ALA A 283 -24.90 -27.32 -25.85
C ALA A 283 -24.33 -28.74 -25.54
N GLY A 284 -24.91 -29.44 -24.56
CA GLY A 284 -24.49 -30.80 -24.18
C GLY A 284 -23.23 -30.87 -23.32
N LEU A 285 -22.73 -29.74 -22.82
CA LEU A 285 -21.52 -29.71 -22.01
C LEU A 285 -21.83 -30.03 -20.54
N LYS A 286 -21.20 -31.10 -20.04
CA LYS A 286 -21.35 -31.55 -18.66
C LYS A 286 -20.40 -30.79 -17.73
N LEU A 287 -20.97 -30.07 -16.77
CA LEU A 287 -20.22 -29.35 -15.76
C LEU A 287 -19.67 -30.30 -14.69
N LYS A 288 -18.44 -30.05 -14.24
CA LYS A 288 -17.79 -30.74 -13.14
C LYS A 288 -17.76 -29.88 -11.89
N ASP A 289 -17.32 -28.63 -12.01
CA ASP A 289 -17.20 -27.68 -10.90
C ASP A 289 -17.29 -26.23 -11.42
N LEU A 290 -17.58 -25.29 -10.50
CA LEU A 290 -17.68 -23.87 -10.77
C LEU A 290 -16.86 -23.12 -9.72
N LYS A 291 -15.89 -22.34 -10.17
CA LYS A 291 -15.05 -21.50 -9.30
C LYS A 291 -15.19 -20.04 -9.68
N THR A 292 -15.43 -19.18 -8.70
CA THR A 292 -15.43 -17.73 -8.92
C THR A 292 -14.21 -17.10 -8.28
N GLU A 293 -13.44 -16.36 -9.08
CA GLU A 293 -12.34 -15.55 -8.64
C GLU A 293 -12.69 -14.06 -8.82
N GLN A 294 -12.40 -13.25 -7.82
CA GLN A 294 -12.51 -11.80 -7.94
C GLN A 294 -11.20 -11.23 -8.47
N SER A 295 -11.26 -10.21 -9.31
CA SER A 295 -10.05 -9.48 -9.70
C SER A 295 -9.37 -8.90 -8.46
N THR A 296 -8.07 -9.10 -8.38
CA THR A 296 -7.21 -8.50 -7.37
C THR A 296 -6.85 -7.07 -7.78
N LEU A 297 -6.46 -6.23 -6.83
CA LEU A 297 -5.87 -4.91 -7.12
C LEU A 297 -4.69 -5.00 -8.10
N GLU A 298 -3.98 -6.14 -8.13
CA GLU A 298 -2.86 -6.36 -9.05
C GLU A 298 -3.29 -6.30 -10.52
N LYS A 299 -4.39 -6.98 -10.88
CA LYS A 299 -4.94 -6.93 -12.25
C LYS A 299 -5.40 -5.52 -12.61
N ILE A 300 -6.01 -4.83 -11.65
CA ILE A 300 -6.46 -3.45 -11.81
C ILE A 300 -5.25 -2.52 -12.04
N PHE A 301 -4.21 -2.65 -11.23
CA PHE A 301 -2.98 -1.88 -11.34
C PHE A 301 -2.31 -2.05 -12.69
N VAL A 302 -2.14 -3.30 -13.16
CA VAL A 302 -1.54 -3.59 -14.47
C VAL A 302 -2.30 -2.91 -15.60
N ASN A 303 -3.64 -2.92 -15.55
CA ASN A 303 -4.47 -2.28 -16.57
C ASN A 303 -4.31 -0.75 -16.55
N LEU A 304 -4.37 -0.13 -15.35
CA LEU A 304 -4.20 1.33 -15.20
C LEU A 304 -2.84 1.83 -15.70
N VAL A 305 -1.78 1.05 -15.43
CA VAL A 305 -0.42 1.41 -15.89
C VAL A 305 -0.27 1.21 -17.39
N LYS A 306 -0.91 0.20 -18.00
CA LYS A 306 -0.90 -0.02 -19.45
C LYS A 306 -1.67 1.06 -20.21
N GLU A 307 -2.89 1.37 -19.82
CA GLU A 307 -3.73 2.40 -20.44
C GLU A 307 -3.04 3.77 -20.46
N LYS A 308 -2.24 4.08 -19.43
CA LYS A 308 -1.50 5.35 -19.39
C LYS A 308 -0.22 5.34 -20.22
N ASN A 309 0.36 4.18 -20.55
CA ASN A 309 1.54 4.07 -21.40
C ASN A 309 1.18 4.05 -22.90
N GLU A 310 -0.09 3.79 -23.25
CA GLU A 310 -0.61 3.75 -24.63
C GLU A 310 -1.21 5.09 -25.08
N ASN A 311 -1.42 6.04 -24.16
CA ASN A 311 -1.84 7.43 -24.42
C ASN A 311 -0.66 8.42 -24.28
#